data_18ba6f53e7878f22ed86192a2e704786
#
_entry.id   18ba6f53e7878f22ed86192a2e704786
#
_cell.length_a   1.000
_cell.length_b   1.000
_cell.length_c   1.000
_cell.angle_alpha   90.00
_cell.angle_beta   90.00
_cell.angle_gamma   90.00
#
_symmetry.space_group_name_H-M   'P 1'
#
loop_
_entity.id
_entity.type
_entity.pdbx_description
1 polymer ?
#
loop_
_entity_poly.entity_id
_entity_poly.type
_entity_poly.pdbx_seq_one_letter_code
_entity_poly.pdbx_strand_id
1 'polypeptide(L)'
;MSNITQIQDWRVPLRVAPEYERLLAALGTPQFGATVRDAVLAMTAGVRRLYLFEATSREHSSLQYFSGEPGLTELFPAYRRWYLRDDPVGEAFSAAPEVGSVALQQVRPEDIGSPGFRRRFFDAAGIIERISIVQRGAEGWRGINVARHATDGRCSDRELDSLIGLACLVLPMLPLNRQRQGTATPPTVTELEQRFASRHARLTRRERQVCARAATGMSVEATARELGIAKTSVLTYRQRAYQRLGVTSPFELCALVTH
;
A
#
# COMPACT_ATOMS: atom_id res chain seq x y z
N MET A 1 -19.13 -6.69 -15.29
CA MET A 1 -18.95 -7.61 -14.13
C MET A 1 -17.49 -7.99 -14.09
N SER A 2 -16.84 -7.75 -12.96
CA SER A 2 -15.44 -8.15 -12.78
C SER A 2 -15.31 -9.67 -12.88
N ASN A 3 -14.30 -10.17 -13.58
CA ASN A 3 -14.04 -11.59 -13.68
C ASN A 3 -13.36 -12.06 -12.39
N ILE A 4 -14.03 -12.92 -11.61
CA ILE A 4 -13.52 -13.46 -10.35
C ILE A 4 -13.39 -14.97 -10.47
N THR A 5 -12.22 -15.50 -10.16
CA THR A 5 -11.91 -16.91 -10.18
C THR A 5 -11.35 -17.36 -8.82
N GLN A 6 -11.86 -18.45 -8.27
CA GLN A 6 -11.22 -19.13 -7.14
C GLN A 6 -10.03 -19.92 -7.63
N ILE A 7 -8.89 -19.78 -6.94
CA ILE A 7 -7.67 -20.52 -7.24
C ILE A 7 -7.65 -21.76 -6.34
N GLN A 8 -7.81 -22.94 -6.94
CA GLN A 8 -7.87 -24.21 -6.21
C GLN A 8 -6.50 -24.88 -6.06
N ASP A 9 -5.63 -24.74 -7.06
CA ASP A 9 -4.29 -25.33 -7.06
C ASP A 9 -3.21 -24.28 -7.04
N TRP A 10 -2.57 -24.11 -5.88
CA TRP A 10 -1.45 -23.19 -5.72
C TRP A 10 -0.14 -23.91 -5.94
N ARG A 11 0.47 -23.65 -7.08
CA ARG A 11 1.85 -24.08 -7.33
C ARG A 11 2.71 -22.87 -7.55
N VAL A 12 3.80 -22.78 -6.80
CA VAL A 12 4.80 -21.73 -7.02
C VAL A 12 5.56 -22.09 -8.30
N PRO A 13 5.44 -21.31 -9.39
CA PRO A 13 6.21 -21.57 -10.60
C PRO A 13 7.71 -21.49 -10.31
N LEU A 14 8.52 -22.35 -10.95
CA LEU A 14 9.98 -22.36 -10.79
C LEU A 14 10.62 -20.98 -11.03
N ARG A 15 10.05 -20.17 -11.92
CA ARG A 15 10.52 -18.81 -12.19
C ARG A 15 10.35 -17.83 -11.03
N VAL A 16 9.52 -18.15 -10.03
CA VAL A 16 9.32 -17.36 -8.81
C VAL A 16 10.30 -17.78 -7.70
N ALA A 17 10.87 -18.97 -7.81
CA ALA A 17 11.75 -19.53 -6.78
C ALA A 17 12.97 -18.64 -6.43
N PRO A 18 13.63 -17.94 -7.38
CA PRO A 18 14.74 -17.04 -7.06
C PRO A 18 14.34 -15.88 -6.15
N GLU A 19 13.08 -15.45 -6.19
CA GLU A 19 12.59 -14.34 -5.35
C GLU A 19 12.33 -14.77 -3.91
N TYR A 20 12.22 -16.07 -3.64
CA TYR A 20 11.89 -16.60 -2.31
C TYR A 20 12.93 -16.22 -1.26
N GLU A 21 14.21 -16.41 -1.57
CA GLU A 21 15.31 -16.06 -0.65
C GLU A 21 15.36 -14.56 -0.37
N ARG A 22 15.17 -13.75 -1.42
CA ARG A 22 15.13 -12.28 -1.31
C ARG A 22 13.98 -11.82 -0.43
N LEU A 23 12.78 -12.39 -0.61
CA LEU A 23 11.60 -12.08 0.19
C LEU A 23 11.78 -12.49 1.65
N LEU A 24 12.34 -13.68 1.91
CA LEU A 24 12.64 -14.15 3.27
C LEU A 24 13.67 -13.26 3.96
N ALA A 25 14.73 -12.87 3.27
CA ALA A 25 15.75 -11.97 3.81
C ALA A 25 15.21 -10.58 4.15
N ALA A 26 14.23 -10.10 3.37
CA ALA A 26 13.59 -8.81 3.59
C ALA A 26 12.49 -8.85 4.68
N LEU A 27 12.03 -10.03 5.10
CA LEU A 27 10.90 -10.19 6.01
C LEU A 27 11.16 -9.57 7.39
N GLY A 28 10.28 -8.69 7.83
CA GLY A 28 10.41 -7.92 9.07
C GLY A 28 11.26 -6.66 8.93
N THR A 29 11.80 -6.40 7.74
CA THR A 29 12.53 -5.16 7.45
C THR A 29 11.63 -4.15 6.73
N PRO A 30 11.98 -2.86 6.77
CA PRO A 30 11.28 -1.83 6.00
C PRO A 30 11.35 -2.04 4.48
N GLN A 31 12.33 -2.80 3.99
CA GLN A 31 12.54 -3.09 2.58
C GLN A 31 11.58 -4.15 2.02
N PHE A 32 10.85 -4.88 2.87
CA PHE A 32 9.98 -5.98 2.42
C PHE A 32 9.05 -5.58 1.28
N GLY A 33 8.33 -4.46 1.43
CA GLY A 33 7.41 -3.98 0.40
C GLY A 33 8.11 -3.62 -0.92
N ALA A 34 9.28 -3.00 -0.84
CA ALA A 34 10.09 -2.69 -2.02
C ALA A 34 10.61 -3.96 -2.70
N THR A 35 11.01 -4.97 -1.93
CA THR A 35 11.44 -6.28 -2.44
C THR A 35 10.28 -6.98 -3.17
N VAL A 36 9.06 -6.93 -2.63
CA VAL A 36 7.87 -7.45 -3.32
C VAL A 36 7.62 -6.71 -4.62
N ARG A 37 7.73 -5.37 -4.62
CA ARG A 37 7.58 -4.58 -5.85
C ARG A 37 8.60 -5.00 -6.91
N ASP A 38 9.85 -5.15 -6.55
CA ASP A 38 10.91 -5.50 -7.48
C ASP A 38 10.69 -6.91 -8.06
N ALA A 39 10.20 -7.85 -7.24
CA ALA A 39 9.80 -9.18 -7.70
C ALA A 39 8.60 -9.11 -8.68
N VAL A 40 7.59 -8.28 -8.41
CA VAL A 40 6.47 -8.05 -9.33
C VAL A 40 6.96 -7.48 -10.65
N LEU A 41 7.83 -6.47 -10.62
CA LEU A 41 8.39 -5.82 -11.83
C LEU A 41 9.28 -6.77 -12.65
N ALA A 42 9.93 -7.73 -12.02
CA ALA A 42 10.70 -8.77 -12.71
C ALA A 42 9.83 -9.78 -13.46
N MET A 43 8.57 -9.95 -13.06
CA MET A 43 7.65 -10.94 -13.60
C MET A 43 6.62 -10.36 -14.58
N THR A 44 6.31 -9.08 -14.45
CA THR A 44 5.31 -8.40 -15.26
C THR A 44 5.75 -6.99 -15.59
N ALA A 45 5.71 -6.64 -16.87
CA ALA A 45 5.98 -5.27 -17.30
C ALA A 45 4.78 -4.35 -16.99
N GLY A 46 5.02 -3.04 -16.99
CA GLY A 46 3.94 -2.05 -17.01
C GLY A 46 3.11 -1.92 -15.73
N VAL A 47 3.67 -2.27 -14.58
CA VAL A 47 3.01 -2.07 -13.29
C VAL A 47 3.04 -0.59 -12.92
N ARG A 48 1.89 0.04 -12.97
CA ARG A 48 1.74 1.46 -12.61
C ARG A 48 1.55 1.65 -11.11
N ARG A 49 0.79 0.73 -10.47
CA ARG A 49 0.51 0.77 -9.04
C ARG A 49 0.58 -0.62 -8.45
N LEU A 50 1.13 -0.71 -7.25
CA LEU A 50 1.15 -1.91 -6.43
C LEU A 50 0.65 -1.57 -5.02
N TYR A 51 -0.26 -2.37 -4.49
CA TYR A 51 -0.76 -2.28 -3.13
C TYR A 51 -0.62 -3.63 -2.44
N LEU A 52 -0.07 -3.63 -1.23
CA LEU A 52 -0.15 -4.75 -0.29
C LEU A 52 -1.02 -4.31 0.87
N PHE A 53 -2.03 -5.08 1.21
CA PHE A 53 -2.98 -4.72 2.25
C PHE A 53 -3.45 -5.92 3.08
N GLU A 54 -3.93 -5.63 4.28
CA GLU A 54 -4.71 -6.54 5.12
C GLU A 54 -6.06 -5.89 5.41
N ALA A 55 -7.13 -6.68 5.51
CA ALA A 55 -8.48 -6.21 5.78
C ALA A 55 -9.18 -7.13 6.76
N THR A 56 -9.77 -6.59 7.83
CA THR A 56 -10.62 -7.35 8.77
C THR A 56 -12.08 -7.34 8.35
N SER A 57 -12.49 -6.37 7.55
CA SER A 57 -13.80 -6.27 6.91
C SER A 57 -13.72 -5.47 5.62
N ARG A 58 -14.85 -5.36 4.88
CA ARG A 58 -14.92 -4.49 3.70
C ARG A 58 -14.67 -3.00 4.03
N GLU A 59 -14.91 -2.59 5.26
CA GLU A 59 -14.80 -1.20 5.71
C GLU A 59 -13.49 -0.91 6.46
N HIS A 60 -12.76 -1.96 6.84
CA HIS A 60 -11.53 -1.85 7.63
C HIS A 60 -10.38 -2.56 6.94
N SER A 61 -9.58 -1.79 6.25
CA SER A 61 -8.35 -2.25 5.62
C SER A 61 -7.16 -1.41 6.06
N SER A 62 -6.01 -2.03 6.19
CA SER A 62 -4.72 -1.39 6.43
C SER A 62 -3.81 -1.62 5.24
N LEU A 63 -3.19 -0.54 4.77
CA LEU A 63 -2.19 -0.58 3.71
C LEU A 63 -0.84 -0.93 4.33
N GLN A 64 -0.21 -2.01 3.86
CA GLN A 64 1.10 -2.46 4.29
C GLN A 64 2.22 -1.86 3.42
N TYR A 65 1.94 -1.68 2.16
CA TYR A 65 2.86 -1.09 1.19
C TYR A 65 2.10 -0.51 0.01
N PHE A 66 2.64 0.58 -0.53
CA PHE A 66 2.16 1.19 -1.76
C PHE A 66 3.34 1.65 -2.64
N SER A 67 3.21 1.42 -3.93
CA SER A 67 4.06 2.02 -4.96
C SER A 67 3.18 2.50 -6.11
N GLY A 68 3.35 3.74 -6.53
CA GLY A 68 2.56 4.36 -7.59
C GLY A 68 2.98 5.80 -7.86
N GLU A 69 2.13 6.55 -8.54
CA GLU A 69 2.40 7.94 -8.89
C GLU A 69 2.47 8.83 -7.65
N PRO A 70 3.33 9.86 -7.67
CA PRO A 70 3.33 10.91 -6.64
C PRO A 70 1.93 11.51 -6.43
N GLY A 71 1.58 11.79 -5.19
CA GLY A 71 0.29 12.40 -4.84
C GLY A 71 -0.90 11.44 -4.71
N LEU A 72 -0.78 10.18 -5.16
CA LEU A 72 -1.90 9.23 -5.02
C LEU A 72 -2.21 8.91 -3.55
N THR A 73 -1.20 8.91 -2.69
CA THR A 73 -1.37 8.71 -1.24
C THR A 73 -2.21 9.79 -0.57
N GLU A 74 -2.24 11.00 -1.14
CA GLU A 74 -3.10 12.10 -0.68
C GLU A 74 -4.59 11.79 -0.89
N LEU A 75 -4.91 10.88 -1.82
CA LEU A 75 -6.26 10.45 -2.08
C LEU A 75 -6.78 9.39 -1.10
N PHE A 76 -5.92 8.73 -0.32
CA PHE A 76 -6.35 7.66 0.60
C PHE A 76 -7.38 8.10 1.65
N PRO A 77 -7.32 9.29 2.26
CA PRO A 77 -8.37 9.73 3.16
C PRO A 77 -9.72 9.88 2.45
N ALA A 78 -9.72 10.45 1.23
CA ALA A 78 -10.92 10.57 0.40
C ALA A 78 -11.40 9.21 -0.10
N TYR A 79 -10.50 8.32 -0.50
CA TYR A 79 -10.82 6.95 -0.88
C TYR A 79 -11.53 6.21 0.27
N ARG A 80 -10.98 6.21 1.48
CA ARG A 80 -11.59 5.55 2.66
C ARG A 80 -12.96 6.13 3.00
N ARG A 81 -13.14 7.43 2.86
CA ARG A 81 -14.38 8.12 3.24
C ARG A 81 -15.50 7.97 2.20
N TRP A 82 -15.16 7.99 0.91
CA TRP A 82 -16.15 8.18 -0.15
C TRP A 82 -16.20 7.04 -1.17
N TYR A 83 -15.12 6.28 -1.34
CA TYR A 83 -14.97 5.33 -2.45
C TYR A 83 -14.72 3.88 -2.03
N LEU A 84 -14.45 3.61 -0.76
CA LEU A 84 -14.13 2.26 -0.30
C LEU A 84 -15.26 1.26 -0.59
N ARG A 85 -16.52 1.70 -0.51
CA ARG A 85 -17.69 0.87 -0.82
C ARG A 85 -17.89 0.62 -2.32
N ASP A 86 -17.37 1.54 -3.14
CA ASP A 86 -17.45 1.45 -4.60
C ASP A 86 -16.31 0.64 -5.20
N ASP A 87 -15.31 0.26 -4.38
CA ASP A 87 -14.18 -0.51 -4.85
C ASP A 87 -14.58 -1.96 -5.09
N PRO A 88 -14.44 -2.46 -6.35
CA PRO A 88 -14.76 -3.85 -6.68
C PRO A 88 -14.00 -4.90 -5.87
N VAL A 89 -12.87 -4.56 -5.23
CA VAL A 89 -12.09 -5.52 -4.40
C VAL A 89 -12.93 -6.16 -3.30
N GLY A 90 -13.98 -5.49 -2.84
CA GLY A 90 -14.93 -6.05 -1.89
C GLY A 90 -15.66 -7.30 -2.37
N GLU A 91 -15.81 -7.49 -3.69
CA GLU A 91 -16.36 -8.70 -4.29
C GLU A 91 -15.39 -9.89 -4.16
N ALA A 92 -14.07 -9.63 -4.31
CA ALA A 92 -13.05 -10.66 -4.12
C ALA A 92 -13.03 -11.21 -2.68
N PHE A 93 -13.35 -10.37 -1.67
CA PHE A 93 -13.48 -10.83 -0.29
C PHE A 93 -14.62 -11.85 -0.14
N SER A 94 -15.74 -11.62 -0.84
CA SER A 94 -16.87 -12.57 -0.82
C SER A 94 -16.58 -13.86 -1.57
N ALA A 95 -15.70 -13.81 -2.58
CA ALA A 95 -15.28 -14.98 -3.33
C ALA A 95 -14.21 -15.81 -2.61
N ALA A 96 -13.60 -15.29 -1.54
CA ALA A 96 -12.67 -16.02 -0.66
C ALA A 96 -13.21 -16.07 0.77
N PRO A 97 -14.26 -16.86 1.06
CA PRO A 97 -14.95 -16.86 2.36
C PRO A 97 -14.22 -17.69 3.42
N GLU A 98 -13.56 -18.77 3.04
CA GLU A 98 -12.96 -19.75 3.95
C GLU A 98 -11.48 -19.48 4.17
N VAL A 99 -10.98 -19.75 5.39
CA VAL A 99 -9.55 -19.62 5.69
C VAL A 99 -8.72 -20.46 4.72
N GLY A 100 -7.75 -19.82 4.10
CA GLY A 100 -6.89 -20.42 3.07
C GLY A 100 -7.42 -20.24 1.65
N SER A 101 -8.71 -19.93 1.44
CA SER A 101 -9.23 -19.69 0.10
C SER A 101 -8.65 -18.42 -0.52
N VAL A 102 -8.53 -18.45 -1.85
CA VAL A 102 -7.94 -17.37 -2.63
C VAL A 102 -8.82 -17.02 -3.80
N ALA A 103 -9.03 -15.74 -4.03
CA ALA A 103 -9.71 -15.20 -5.18
C ALA A 103 -8.76 -14.35 -6.02
N LEU A 104 -8.79 -14.56 -7.32
CA LEU A 104 -8.25 -13.70 -8.34
C LEU A 104 -9.39 -12.87 -8.91
N GLN A 105 -9.20 -11.55 -8.95
CA GLN A 105 -10.14 -10.64 -9.59
C GLN A 105 -9.41 -9.78 -10.62
N GLN A 106 -9.94 -9.74 -11.82
CA GLN A 106 -9.52 -8.81 -12.88
C GLN A 106 -10.62 -7.77 -13.06
N VAL A 107 -10.26 -6.49 -12.91
CA VAL A 107 -11.17 -5.35 -13.03
C VAL A 107 -10.70 -4.46 -14.15
N ARG A 108 -11.61 -4.13 -15.05
CA ARG A 108 -11.40 -3.16 -16.13
C ARG A 108 -12.26 -1.92 -15.89
N PRO A 109 -11.96 -0.77 -16.53
CA PRO A 109 -12.77 0.43 -16.39
C PRO A 109 -14.26 0.21 -16.67
N GLU A 110 -14.59 -0.63 -17.65
CA GLU A 110 -15.95 -0.99 -18.03
C GLU A 110 -16.72 -1.81 -17.00
N ASP A 111 -16.01 -2.51 -16.09
CA ASP A 111 -16.61 -3.32 -15.04
C ASP A 111 -17.03 -2.49 -13.81
N ILE A 112 -16.61 -1.22 -13.74
CA ILE A 112 -16.79 -0.37 -12.58
C ILE A 112 -18.13 0.38 -12.66
N GLY A 113 -19.02 0.05 -11.75
CA GLY A 113 -20.36 0.64 -11.68
C GLY A 113 -20.40 2.10 -11.19
N SER A 114 -19.42 2.53 -10.40
CA SER A 114 -19.31 3.91 -9.89
C SER A 114 -18.52 4.80 -10.86
N PRO A 115 -19.16 5.76 -11.57
CA PRO A 115 -18.45 6.65 -12.50
C PRO A 115 -17.41 7.54 -11.81
N GLY A 116 -17.67 7.94 -10.55
CA GLY A 116 -16.76 8.74 -9.76
C GLY A 116 -15.48 7.98 -9.39
N PHE A 117 -15.63 6.73 -8.93
CA PHE A 117 -14.52 5.83 -8.63
C PHE A 117 -13.71 5.55 -9.90
N ARG A 118 -14.37 5.13 -11.00
CA ARG A 118 -13.73 4.85 -12.28
C ARG A 118 -12.89 6.03 -12.76
N ARG A 119 -13.50 7.22 -12.87
CA ARG A 119 -12.82 8.42 -13.36
C ARG A 119 -11.56 8.74 -12.54
N ARG A 120 -11.68 8.65 -11.22
CA ARG A 120 -10.60 9.07 -10.31
C ARG A 120 -9.45 8.06 -10.23
N PHE A 121 -9.76 6.77 -10.21
CA PHE A 121 -8.77 5.74 -9.93
C PHE A 121 -8.29 4.96 -11.15
N PHE A 122 -9.02 5.05 -12.26
CA PHE A 122 -8.68 4.38 -13.52
C PHE A 122 -8.43 5.39 -14.63
N ASP A 123 -9.45 6.11 -15.09
CA ASP A 123 -9.37 6.94 -16.29
C ASP A 123 -8.31 8.05 -16.15
N ALA A 124 -8.28 8.78 -15.03
CA ALA A 124 -7.33 9.86 -14.79
C ALA A 124 -5.87 9.41 -14.75
N ALA A 125 -5.62 8.15 -14.46
CA ALA A 125 -4.27 7.58 -14.38
C ALA A 125 -3.94 6.66 -15.56
N GLY A 126 -4.82 6.55 -16.55
CA GLY A 126 -4.64 5.67 -17.72
C GLY A 126 -4.59 4.18 -17.37
N ILE A 127 -5.22 3.78 -16.24
CA ILE A 127 -5.28 2.38 -15.82
C ILE A 127 -6.33 1.66 -16.65
N ILE A 128 -5.91 0.59 -17.32
CA ILE A 128 -6.79 -0.26 -18.15
C ILE A 128 -7.16 -1.58 -17.51
N GLU A 129 -6.42 -1.99 -16.50
CA GLU A 129 -6.64 -3.24 -15.79
C GLU A 129 -6.08 -3.17 -14.37
N ARG A 130 -6.83 -3.72 -13.41
CA ARG A 130 -6.36 -4.01 -12.06
C ARG A 130 -6.55 -5.49 -11.77
N ILE A 131 -5.47 -6.12 -11.34
CA ILE A 131 -5.44 -7.50 -10.88
C ILE A 131 -5.38 -7.46 -9.36
N SER A 132 -6.34 -8.10 -8.70
CA SER A 132 -6.40 -8.26 -7.26
C SER A 132 -6.34 -9.74 -6.91
N ILE A 133 -5.33 -10.14 -6.13
CA ILE A 133 -5.23 -11.49 -5.58
C ILE A 133 -5.44 -11.37 -4.08
N VAL A 134 -6.48 -12.01 -3.58
CA VAL A 134 -6.93 -11.89 -2.19
C VAL A 134 -6.98 -13.26 -1.56
N GLN A 135 -6.39 -13.41 -0.39
CA GLN A 135 -6.43 -14.64 0.41
C GLN A 135 -7.16 -14.39 1.73
N ARG A 136 -8.03 -15.33 2.12
CA ARG A 136 -8.62 -15.36 3.45
C ARG A 136 -7.61 -15.91 4.47
N GLY A 137 -7.22 -15.09 5.43
CA GLY A 137 -6.46 -15.50 6.61
C GLY A 137 -7.37 -15.75 7.83
N ALA A 138 -6.79 -16.12 8.97
CA ALA A 138 -7.54 -16.34 10.20
C ALA A 138 -8.24 -15.07 10.71
N GLU A 139 -7.59 -13.92 10.62
CA GLU A 139 -8.08 -12.64 11.16
C GLU A 139 -8.80 -11.76 10.11
N GLY A 140 -8.82 -12.15 8.85
CA GLY A 140 -9.37 -11.35 7.76
C GLY A 140 -8.80 -11.71 6.41
N TRP A 141 -8.78 -10.77 5.50
CA TRP A 141 -8.22 -10.92 4.17
C TRP A 141 -6.88 -10.20 4.05
N ARG A 142 -6.05 -10.69 3.19
CA ARG A 142 -4.79 -10.08 2.76
C ARG A 142 -4.72 -10.11 1.26
N GLY A 143 -4.16 -9.06 0.66
CA GLY A 143 -4.20 -8.96 -0.79
C GLY A 143 -3.04 -8.18 -1.39
N ILE A 144 -2.85 -8.49 -2.66
CA ILE A 144 -1.98 -7.75 -3.57
C ILE A 144 -2.82 -7.23 -4.73
N ASN A 145 -2.75 -5.93 -4.99
CA ASN A 145 -3.36 -5.30 -6.13
C ASN A 145 -2.27 -4.75 -7.06
N VAL A 146 -2.35 -5.12 -8.32
CA VAL A 146 -1.47 -4.63 -9.40
C VAL A 146 -2.33 -3.91 -10.41
N ALA A 147 -2.01 -2.64 -10.71
CA ALA A 147 -2.69 -1.88 -11.75
C ALA A 147 -1.77 -1.63 -12.95
N ARG A 148 -2.29 -1.85 -14.15
CA ARG A 148 -1.57 -1.71 -15.43
C ARG A 148 -2.03 -0.49 -16.21
N HIS A 149 -1.08 0.17 -16.82
CA HIS A 149 -1.32 1.35 -17.64
C HIS A 149 -1.55 0.97 -19.13
N ALA A 150 -2.24 1.83 -19.85
CA ALA A 150 -2.58 1.62 -21.25
C ALA A 150 -1.37 1.43 -22.18
N THR A 151 -0.23 2.06 -21.86
CA THR A 151 1.00 1.91 -22.65
C THR A 151 1.58 0.50 -22.64
N ASP A 152 1.28 -0.27 -21.60
CA ASP A 152 1.92 -1.57 -21.34
C ASP A 152 1.00 -2.76 -21.66
N GLY A 153 -0.24 -2.46 -22.04
CA GLY A 153 -1.24 -3.46 -22.36
C GLY A 153 -1.74 -4.25 -21.15
N ARG A 154 -2.59 -5.23 -21.41
CA ARG A 154 -3.16 -6.12 -20.40
C ARG A 154 -2.16 -7.19 -19.96
N CYS A 155 -2.39 -7.73 -18.78
CA CYS A 155 -1.62 -8.85 -18.28
C CYS A 155 -1.85 -10.09 -19.14
N SER A 156 -0.79 -10.73 -19.58
CA SER A 156 -0.85 -12.03 -20.26
C SER A 156 -1.10 -13.15 -19.24
N ASP A 157 -1.60 -14.30 -19.70
CA ASP A 157 -1.81 -15.47 -18.84
C ASP A 157 -0.51 -15.90 -18.14
N ARG A 158 0.63 -15.81 -18.82
CA ARG A 158 1.94 -16.13 -18.24
C ARG A 158 2.33 -15.16 -17.11
N GLU A 159 2.07 -13.86 -17.27
CA GLU A 159 2.31 -12.86 -16.23
C GLU A 159 1.36 -13.09 -15.06
N LEU A 160 0.10 -13.39 -15.36
CA LEU A 160 -0.93 -13.69 -14.36
C LEU A 160 -0.55 -14.90 -13.51
N ASP A 161 -0.12 -16.00 -14.13
CA ASP A 161 0.39 -17.18 -13.41
C ASP A 161 1.58 -16.85 -12.51
N SER A 162 2.46 -15.94 -12.96
CA SER A 162 3.61 -15.51 -12.17
C SER A 162 3.18 -14.69 -10.97
N LEU A 163 2.22 -13.77 -11.15
CA LEU A 163 1.65 -12.97 -10.06
C LEU A 163 0.92 -13.84 -9.03
N ILE A 164 0.17 -14.84 -9.48
CA ILE A 164 -0.48 -15.82 -8.61
C ILE A 164 0.58 -16.57 -7.79
N GLY A 165 1.62 -17.10 -8.45
CA GLY A 165 2.70 -17.80 -7.77
C GLY A 165 3.44 -16.93 -6.76
N LEU A 166 3.71 -15.65 -7.10
CA LEU A 166 4.31 -14.70 -6.17
C LEU A 166 3.38 -14.39 -4.99
N ALA A 167 2.08 -14.19 -5.26
CA ALA A 167 1.09 -13.95 -4.22
C ALA A 167 1.00 -15.11 -3.22
N CYS A 168 1.15 -16.36 -3.68
CA CYS A 168 1.24 -17.53 -2.83
C CYS A 168 2.33 -17.42 -1.75
N LEU A 169 3.46 -16.81 -2.10
CA LEU A 169 4.57 -16.59 -1.17
C LEU A 169 4.33 -15.36 -0.31
N VAL A 170 3.96 -14.25 -0.94
CA VAL A 170 3.88 -12.93 -0.31
C VAL A 170 2.71 -12.80 0.66
N LEU A 171 1.52 -13.28 0.29
CA LEU A 171 0.33 -13.09 1.12
C LEU A 171 0.45 -13.72 2.52
N PRO A 172 0.95 -14.96 2.68
CA PRO A 172 1.24 -15.50 4.01
C PRO A 172 2.31 -14.74 4.80
N MET A 173 3.20 -14.04 4.10
CA MET A 173 4.28 -13.28 4.76
C MET A 173 3.80 -11.92 5.32
N LEU A 174 2.69 -11.35 4.83
CA LEU A 174 2.22 -10.03 5.28
C LEU A 174 1.99 -9.95 6.80
N PRO A 175 1.23 -10.84 7.44
CA PRO A 175 1.05 -10.80 8.89
C PRO A 175 2.35 -11.05 9.65
N LEU A 176 3.23 -11.94 9.15
CA LEU A 176 4.53 -12.19 9.75
C LEU A 176 5.45 -10.97 9.65
N ASN A 177 5.42 -10.28 8.50
CA ASN A 177 6.15 -9.04 8.30
C ASN A 177 5.69 -7.97 9.29
N ARG A 178 4.38 -7.77 9.42
CA ARG A 178 3.78 -6.85 10.40
C ARG A 178 4.16 -7.22 11.83
N GLN A 179 4.08 -8.50 12.20
CA GLN A 179 4.44 -8.97 13.52
C GLN A 179 5.91 -8.71 13.85
N ARG A 180 6.82 -9.00 12.91
CA ARG A 180 8.27 -8.76 13.08
C ARG A 180 8.61 -7.27 13.12
N GLN A 181 7.92 -6.44 12.32
CA GLN A 181 8.05 -4.99 12.40
C GLN A 181 7.45 -4.43 13.69
N GLY A 182 6.36 -5.01 14.19
CA GLY A 182 5.67 -4.59 15.42
C GLY A 182 6.41 -5.00 16.71
N THR A 183 7.38 -5.89 16.66
CA THR A 183 8.31 -6.16 17.79
C THR A 183 9.38 -5.07 17.94
N ALA A 184 9.61 -4.26 16.92
CA ALA A 184 10.24 -2.97 17.10
C ALA A 184 9.17 -2.00 17.64
N THR A 185 9.28 -1.63 18.91
CA THR A 185 8.44 -0.59 19.51
C THR A 185 8.36 0.59 18.55
N PRO A 186 7.16 1.02 18.13
CA PRO A 186 7.05 2.14 17.19
C PRO A 186 7.82 3.33 17.77
N PRO A 187 8.66 3.99 16.95
CA PRO A 187 9.48 5.07 17.46
C PRO A 187 8.58 6.13 18.08
N THR A 188 8.94 6.56 19.26
CA THR A 188 8.25 7.66 19.96
C THR A 188 8.37 8.96 19.17
N VAL A 189 7.46 9.89 19.40
CA VAL A 189 7.54 11.24 18.79
C VAL A 189 8.91 11.87 19.04
N THR A 190 9.45 11.70 20.25
CA THR A 190 10.77 12.24 20.64
C THR A 190 11.90 11.62 19.83
N GLU A 191 11.89 10.30 19.64
CA GLU A 191 12.88 9.61 18.82
C GLU A 191 12.80 10.04 17.36
N LEU A 192 11.59 10.22 16.82
CA LEU A 192 11.38 10.72 15.47
C LEU A 192 11.88 12.17 15.33
N GLU A 193 11.62 13.04 16.29
CA GLU A 193 12.17 14.40 16.30
C GLU A 193 13.70 14.40 16.26
N GLN A 194 14.34 13.50 17.02
CA GLN A 194 15.80 13.33 17.03
C GLN A 194 16.32 12.79 15.69
N ARG A 195 15.64 11.79 15.09
CA ARG A 195 15.99 11.26 13.76
C ARG A 195 15.89 12.34 12.69
N PHE A 196 14.84 13.15 12.71
CA PHE A 196 14.72 14.30 11.80
C PHE A 196 15.83 15.35 12.06
N ALA A 197 16.21 15.56 13.30
CA ALA A 197 17.27 16.49 13.62
C ALA A 197 18.65 16.05 13.09
N SER A 198 18.97 14.76 13.22
CA SER A 198 20.25 14.20 12.82
C SER A 198 20.38 14.03 11.29
N ARG A 199 19.30 13.63 10.62
CA ARG A 199 19.34 13.30 9.18
C ARG A 199 18.95 14.46 8.26
N HIS A 200 18.13 15.38 8.76
CA HIS A 200 17.54 16.47 7.97
C HIS A 200 17.75 17.82 8.66
N ALA A 201 19.02 18.24 8.77
CA ALA A 201 19.42 19.48 9.43
C ALA A 201 18.76 20.75 8.87
N ARG A 202 18.24 20.69 7.62
CA ARG A 202 17.52 21.82 6.98
C ARG A 202 16.13 22.09 7.57
N LEU A 203 15.56 21.13 8.35
CA LEU A 203 14.28 21.34 9.00
C LEU A 203 14.44 22.21 10.26
N THR A 204 13.58 23.19 10.41
CA THR A 204 13.47 23.96 11.66
C THR A 204 12.93 23.08 12.78
N ARG A 205 13.11 23.49 14.03
CA ARG A 205 12.58 22.77 15.20
C ARG A 205 11.08 22.53 15.08
N ARG A 206 10.29 23.51 14.65
CA ARG A 206 8.82 23.38 14.49
C ARG A 206 8.43 22.43 13.38
N GLU A 207 9.15 22.45 12.27
CA GLU A 207 8.92 21.51 11.17
C GLU A 207 9.20 20.07 11.61
N ARG A 208 10.29 19.82 12.35
CA ARG A 208 10.61 18.50 12.90
C ARG A 208 9.52 18.00 13.85
N GLN A 209 9.04 18.87 14.76
CA GLN A 209 7.97 18.56 15.70
C GLN A 209 6.68 18.15 14.98
N VAL A 210 6.29 18.88 13.94
CA VAL A 210 5.11 18.58 13.12
C VAL A 210 5.31 17.30 12.32
N CYS A 211 6.49 17.11 11.69
CA CYS A 211 6.80 15.90 10.93
C CYS A 211 6.80 14.64 11.79
N ALA A 212 7.39 14.69 12.98
CA ALA A 212 7.41 13.55 13.91
C ALA A 212 5.99 13.08 14.25
N ARG A 213 5.09 14.00 14.55
CA ARG A 213 3.69 13.69 14.83
C ARG A 213 2.92 13.19 13.62
N ALA A 214 3.17 13.79 12.46
CA ALA A 214 2.60 13.30 11.21
C ALA A 214 3.06 11.87 10.88
N ALA A 215 4.32 11.53 11.16
CA ALA A 215 4.88 10.21 10.98
C ALA A 215 4.27 9.15 11.95
N THR A 216 3.81 9.56 13.14
CA THR A 216 3.03 8.67 14.02
C THR A 216 1.55 8.57 13.67
N GLY A 217 1.11 9.21 12.57
CA GLY A 217 -0.30 9.22 12.16
C GLY A 217 -1.19 10.20 12.95
N MET A 218 -0.60 11.09 13.75
CA MET A 218 -1.35 12.07 14.53
C MET A 218 -2.07 13.07 13.61
N SER A 219 -3.34 13.35 13.91
CA SER A 219 -4.14 14.32 13.15
C SER A 219 -3.62 15.76 13.32
N VAL A 220 -3.97 16.63 12.37
CA VAL A 220 -3.64 18.07 12.45
C VAL A 220 -4.18 18.70 13.72
N GLU A 221 -5.41 18.32 14.13
CA GLU A 221 -6.06 18.80 15.35
C GLU A 221 -5.32 18.37 16.62
N ALA A 222 -4.94 17.10 16.67
CA ALA A 222 -4.19 16.54 17.81
C ALA A 222 -2.80 17.19 17.89
N THR A 223 -2.11 17.33 16.75
CA THR A 223 -0.81 18.00 16.66
C THR A 223 -0.89 19.47 17.11
N ALA A 224 -1.92 20.20 16.66
CA ALA A 224 -2.14 21.59 17.03
C ALA A 224 -2.33 21.75 18.56
N ARG A 225 -3.14 20.88 19.15
CA ARG A 225 -3.42 20.86 20.60
C ARG A 225 -2.15 20.55 21.39
N GLU A 226 -1.41 19.54 21.02
CA GLU A 226 -0.22 19.10 21.75
C GLU A 226 0.93 20.12 21.65
N LEU A 227 1.09 20.78 20.49
CA LEU A 227 2.12 21.79 20.29
C LEU A 227 1.71 23.20 20.75
N GLY A 228 0.44 23.41 21.14
CA GLY A 228 -0.09 24.72 21.52
C GLY A 228 -0.08 25.74 20.38
N ILE A 229 -0.38 25.32 19.15
CA ILE A 229 -0.37 26.18 17.95
C ILE A 229 -1.67 26.04 17.15
N ALA A 230 -1.94 27.02 16.27
CA ALA A 230 -3.13 26.96 15.40
C ALA A 230 -3.00 25.80 14.38
N LYS A 231 -4.14 25.22 13.97
CA LYS A 231 -4.21 24.18 12.92
C LYS A 231 -3.60 24.67 11.59
N THR A 232 -3.81 25.92 11.24
CA THR A 232 -3.23 26.57 10.06
C THR A 232 -1.71 26.59 10.13
N SER A 233 -1.14 26.82 11.32
CA SER A 233 0.30 26.77 11.53
C SER A 233 0.86 25.36 11.35
N VAL A 234 0.16 24.31 11.83
CA VAL A 234 0.54 22.91 11.60
C VAL A 234 0.61 22.61 10.10
N LEU A 235 -0.43 22.99 9.35
CA LEU A 235 -0.48 22.78 7.90
C LEU A 235 0.67 23.51 7.18
N THR A 236 0.96 24.76 7.57
CA THR A 236 2.05 25.54 7.00
C THR A 236 3.41 24.91 7.27
N TYR A 237 3.69 24.49 8.52
CA TYR A 237 4.95 23.83 8.85
C TYR A 237 5.08 22.48 8.13
N ARG A 238 4.00 21.70 8.02
CA ARG A 238 3.99 20.45 7.27
C ARG A 238 4.30 20.66 5.80
N GLN A 239 3.64 21.62 5.16
CA GLN A 239 3.88 21.93 3.76
C GLN A 239 5.34 22.35 3.49
N ARG A 240 5.89 23.25 4.30
CA ARG A 240 7.28 23.69 4.18
C ARG A 240 8.27 22.54 4.39
N ALA A 241 8.03 21.70 5.39
CA ALA A 241 8.85 20.53 5.65
C ALA A 241 8.81 19.54 4.48
N TYR A 242 7.64 19.25 3.95
CA TYR A 242 7.45 18.34 2.82
C TYR A 242 8.20 18.83 1.58
N GLN A 243 8.11 20.12 1.26
CA GLN A 243 8.87 20.73 0.17
C GLN A 243 10.39 20.58 0.36
N ARG A 244 10.88 20.80 1.59
CA ARG A 244 12.33 20.68 1.88
C ARG A 244 12.84 19.24 1.85
N LEU A 245 11.98 18.29 2.18
CA LEU A 245 12.27 16.85 2.21
C LEU A 245 12.04 16.18 0.85
N GLY A 246 11.37 16.85 -0.08
CA GLY A 246 10.98 16.27 -1.37
C GLY A 246 9.93 15.16 -1.23
N VAL A 247 9.09 15.23 -0.17
CA VAL A 247 8.01 14.26 0.07
C VAL A 247 6.65 14.92 -0.14
N THR A 248 5.67 14.12 -0.49
CA THR A 248 4.31 14.58 -0.76
C THR A 248 3.28 14.00 0.20
N SER A 249 3.66 12.99 0.98
CA SER A 249 2.73 12.25 1.85
C SER A 249 3.33 11.92 3.22
N PRO A 250 2.47 11.70 4.25
CA PRO A 250 2.92 11.17 5.54
C PRO A 250 3.62 9.82 5.43
N PHE A 251 3.25 9.01 4.43
CA PHE A 251 3.86 7.70 4.20
C PHE A 251 5.31 7.83 3.73
N GLU A 252 5.58 8.70 2.75
CA GLU A 252 6.94 9.01 2.30
C GLU A 252 7.77 9.63 3.43
N LEU A 253 7.12 10.46 4.27
CA LEU A 253 7.75 11.03 5.46
C LEU A 253 8.16 9.93 6.46
N CYS A 254 7.31 8.93 6.70
CA CYS A 254 7.65 7.78 7.53
C CYS A 254 8.84 7.01 6.96
N ALA A 255 8.88 6.77 5.66
CA ALA A 255 9.96 6.05 5.00
C ALA A 255 11.33 6.72 5.20
N LEU A 256 11.39 8.07 5.26
CA LEU A 256 12.64 8.81 5.50
C LEU A 256 13.24 8.61 6.89
N VAL A 257 12.45 8.25 7.89
CA VAL A 257 12.89 8.18 9.30
C VAL A 257 12.86 6.78 9.90
N THR A 258 12.26 5.82 9.21
CA THR A 258 12.27 4.40 9.61
C THR A 258 13.52 3.66 9.15
N HIS A 259 14.34 4.28 8.30
CA HIS A 259 15.61 3.72 7.77
C HIS A 259 16.85 4.30 8.42
#